data_5a50340f76e23d3e33a9eee43bdd04d0
#
_entry.id   5a50340f76e23d3e33a9eee43bdd04d0
#
_cell.length_a   1.000
_cell.length_b   1.000
_cell.length_c   1.000
_cell.angle_alpha   90.00
_cell.angle_beta   90.00
_cell.angle_gamma   90.00
#
_symmetry.space_group_name_H-M   'P 1'
#
loop_
_entity.id
_entity.type
_entity.pdbx_description
1 polymer ?
#
loop_
_entity_poly.entity_id
_entity_poly.type
_entity_poly.pdbx_seq_one_letter_code
_entity_poly.pdbx_strand_id
1 'polypeptide(L)'
;AEDGIRDKLVTGVQTCALPIYAPLMDDLLSSTSHVLSEAGKGVGFAIAPPNAQAIFQHIEFVPISGTRVLVVLVTSGNQVQQKTVDIGESVGMGELVQAANYLNAEFSGRRLDEVRTGVVQRLQEERSLYDQLLGFALRLASTSFQNLDQPTAVYIDGASTLLDEVVQLSGVASSTLKTLWRMVEEKQRLVRMLTEYIDGPGLTVVIGAEHSDPELRPFSLIAATYFDGRSNGTVGIIGPTRMRYSKAITAVDIAAIAVARVLKDVN
;
A
#
# COMPACT_ATOMS: atom_id res chain seq x y z
N ALA A 1 28.03 30.15 -50.86
CA ALA A 1 28.80 28.99 -50.46
C ALA A 1 28.43 28.73 -49.01
N GLU A 2 27.55 27.81 -48.88
CA GLU A 2 27.80 26.49 -48.30
C GLU A 2 27.66 26.50 -46.78
N ASP A 3 27.07 25.65 -46.12
CA ASP A 3 26.36 24.43 -46.43
C ASP A 3 25.55 24.07 -45.22
N GLY A 4 24.41 23.65 -45.45
CA GLY A 4 23.56 22.88 -44.60
C GLY A 4 24.22 21.59 -44.14
N ILE A 5 24.17 21.39 -42.86
CA ILE A 5 24.15 20.09 -42.30
C ILE A 5 22.95 20.03 -41.34
N ARG A 6 21.97 19.36 -41.87
CA ARG A 6 20.85 18.83 -41.14
C ARG A 6 21.36 17.75 -40.25
N ASP A 7 21.34 17.92 -38.96
CA ASP A 7 21.32 16.81 -38.05
C ASP A 7 19.88 16.51 -37.61
N LYS A 8 19.34 15.59 -38.39
CA LYS A 8 18.23 14.74 -37.97
C LYS A 8 18.80 13.72 -36.99
N LEU A 9 18.73 14.01 -35.75
CA LEU A 9 18.69 13.01 -34.70
C LEU A 9 17.38 13.13 -33.98
N VAL A 10 16.39 12.54 -34.61
CA VAL A 10 15.19 12.06 -33.95
C VAL A 10 15.62 10.85 -33.12
N THR A 11 16.12 11.09 -31.96
CA THR A 11 16.05 10.11 -30.90
C THR A 11 14.81 10.44 -30.10
N GLY A 12 13.72 9.83 -30.49
CA GLY A 12 12.54 9.70 -29.67
C GLY A 12 12.87 8.84 -28.45
N VAL A 13 13.64 9.37 -27.53
CA VAL A 13 13.57 8.95 -26.16
C VAL A 13 12.32 9.63 -25.64
N GLN A 14 11.19 8.95 -25.76
CA GLN A 14 10.10 9.18 -24.85
C GLN A 14 10.68 8.91 -23.45
N THR A 15 11.11 9.96 -22.81
CA THR A 15 11.33 9.97 -21.37
C THR A 15 9.99 9.55 -20.79
N CYS A 16 9.91 8.27 -20.45
CA CYS A 16 8.85 7.76 -19.60
C CYS A 16 8.91 8.66 -18.36
N ALA A 17 7.97 9.58 -18.24
CA ALA A 17 7.84 10.41 -17.06
C ALA A 17 7.60 9.43 -15.92
N LEU A 18 8.64 9.17 -15.14
CA LEU A 18 8.53 8.40 -13.91
C LEU A 18 7.41 9.05 -13.08
N PRO A 19 6.52 8.26 -12.51
CA PRO A 19 5.39 8.79 -11.77
C PRO A 19 5.89 9.60 -10.57
N ILE A 20 5.70 10.92 -10.64
CA ILE A 20 6.05 11.86 -9.58
C ILE A 20 5.14 11.67 -8.35
N TYR A 21 4.06 10.88 -8.48
CA TYR A 21 3.01 10.73 -7.47
C TYR A 21 3.31 9.72 -6.35
N ALA A 22 4.01 8.64 -6.64
CA ALA A 22 4.33 7.65 -5.60
C ALA A 22 5.17 8.27 -4.47
N PRO A 23 6.26 9.00 -4.74
CA PRO A 23 7.02 9.68 -3.69
C PRO A 23 6.19 10.74 -2.95
N LEU A 24 5.26 11.43 -3.62
CA LEU A 24 4.41 12.44 -2.97
C LEU A 24 3.45 11.80 -1.94
N MET A 25 2.86 10.66 -2.24
CA MET A 25 1.99 9.92 -1.32
C MET A 25 2.78 9.38 -0.13
N ASP A 26 3.95 8.82 -0.40
CA ASP A 26 4.85 8.29 0.61
C ASP A 26 5.31 9.40 1.57
N ASP A 27 5.75 10.53 1.04
CA ASP A 27 6.17 11.70 1.81
C ASP A 27 5.01 12.29 2.62
N LEU A 28 3.82 12.38 2.04
CA LEU A 28 2.62 12.87 2.72
C LEU A 28 2.23 11.99 3.89
N LEU A 29 2.13 10.68 3.70
CA LEU A 29 1.74 9.74 4.75
C LEU A 29 2.80 9.60 5.82
N SER A 30 4.08 9.63 5.43
CA SER A 30 5.21 9.66 6.37
C SER A 30 5.19 10.92 7.24
N SER A 31 5.03 12.09 6.63
CA SER A 31 4.91 13.37 7.35
C SER A 31 3.68 13.40 8.24
N THR A 32 2.56 12.82 7.79
CA THR A 32 1.33 12.73 8.58
C THR A 32 1.54 11.87 9.82
N SER A 33 2.18 10.71 9.72
CA SER A 33 2.49 9.86 10.87
C SER A 33 3.39 10.58 11.88
N HIS A 34 4.36 11.33 11.40
CA HIS A 34 5.24 12.15 12.26
C HIS A 34 4.47 13.23 13.03
N VAL A 35 3.68 14.05 12.33
CA VAL A 35 2.88 15.11 12.95
C VAL A 35 1.89 14.55 13.98
N LEU A 36 1.28 13.40 13.67
CA LEU A 36 0.36 12.74 14.59
C LEU A 36 1.07 12.24 15.85
N SER A 37 2.28 11.70 15.71
CA SER A 37 3.07 11.23 16.85
C SER A 37 3.41 12.37 17.81
N GLU A 38 3.81 13.52 17.29
CA GLU A 38 4.11 14.72 18.10
C GLU A 38 2.86 15.29 18.76
N ALA A 39 1.74 15.37 18.03
CA ALA A 39 0.50 15.92 18.52
C ALA A 39 -0.12 15.07 19.66
N GLY A 40 -0.06 13.75 19.52
CA GLY A 40 -0.61 12.79 20.47
C GLY A 40 0.35 12.35 21.57
N LYS A 41 1.63 12.64 21.45
CA LYS A 41 2.72 12.08 22.27
C LYS A 41 2.66 10.56 22.33
N GLY A 42 2.52 9.95 21.16
CA GLY A 42 2.35 8.52 21.00
C GLY A 42 2.93 8.04 19.66
N VAL A 43 2.57 6.85 19.28
CA VAL A 43 2.90 6.32 17.94
C VAL A 43 1.87 6.84 16.95
N GLY A 44 2.29 7.71 16.04
CA GLY A 44 1.50 8.12 14.88
C GLY A 44 1.62 7.08 13.77
N PHE A 45 0.53 6.79 13.08
CA PHE A 45 0.54 5.90 11.94
C PHE A 45 -0.31 6.44 10.79
N ALA A 46 0.09 6.07 9.57
CA ALA A 46 -0.69 6.29 8.36
C ALA A 46 -0.64 5.02 7.51
N ILE A 47 -1.80 4.55 7.08
CA ILE A 47 -1.98 3.33 6.30
C ILE A 47 -2.53 3.74 4.94
N ALA A 48 -1.78 3.42 3.88
CA ALA A 48 -2.23 3.64 2.52
C ALA A 48 -3.42 2.73 2.18
N PRO A 49 -4.33 3.17 1.28
CA PRO A 49 -5.43 2.34 0.84
C PRO A 49 -4.96 1.00 0.25
N PRO A 50 -5.74 -0.08 0.39
CA PRO A 50 -5.45 -1.32 -0.29
C PRO A 50 -5.61 -1.16 -1.81
N ASN A 51 -4.77 -1.83 -2.57
CA ASN A 51 -4.78 -1.73 -4.04
C ASN A 51 -5.91 -2.48 -4.72
N ALA A 52 -6.69 -3.27 -3.99
CA ALA A 52 -7.76 -4.10 -4.57
C ALA A 52 -8.75 -3.29 -5.44
N GLN A 53 -9.00 -2.04 -5.09
CA GLN A 53 -9.91 -1.15 -5.81
C GLN A 53 -9.23 -0.29 -6.89
N ALA A 54 -7.90 -0.31 -6.97
CA ALA A 54 -7.18 0.41 -8.00
C ALA A 54 -7.53 -0.11 -9.39
N ILE A 55 -7.54 0.78 -10.39
CA ILE A 55 -7.82 0.41 -11.78
C ILE A 55 -6.53 -0.07 -12.44
N PHE A 56 -6.54 -1.26 -12.99
CA PHE A 56 -5.46 -1.81 -13.78
C PHE A 56 -5.27 -1.00 -15.06
N GLN A 57 -4.06 -0.50 -15.29
CA GLN A 57 -3.71 0.23 -16.50
C GLN A 57 -2.78 -0.56 -17.39
N HIS A 58 -1.69 -1.07 -16.83
CA HIS A 58 -0.65 -1.75 -17.60
C HIS A 58 0.11 -2.74 -16.74
N ILE A 59 0.55 -3.84 -17.37
CA ILE A 59 1.48 -4.80 -16.77
C ILE A 59 2.63 -5.08 -17.73
N GLU A 60 3.82 -5.24 -17.18
CA GLU A 60 5.01 -5.62 -17.91
C GLU A 60 5.75 -6.74 -17.17
N PHE A 61 6.34 -7.66 -17.91
CA PHE A 61 7.12 -8.76 -17.40
C PHE A 61 8.56 -8.63 -17.88
N VAL A 62 9.50 -8.49 -16.95
CA VAL A 62 10.92 -8.35 -17.26
C VAL A 62 11.68 -9.57 -16.72
N PRO A 63 12.35 -10.35 -17.55
CA PRO A 63 13.15 -11.47 -17.08
C PRO A 63 14.38 -10.93 -16.32
N ILE A 64 14.60 -11.43 -15.08
CA ILE A 64 15.76 -11.06 -14.27
C ILE A 64 16.87 -12.10 -14.43
N SER A 65 16.58 -13.35 -14.06
CA SER A 65 17.54 -14.44 -14.18
C SER A 65 16.85 -15.80 -14.08
N GLY A 66 17.16 -16.73 -14.99
CA GLY A 66 16.63 -18.10 -14.97
C GLY A 66 15.11 -18.16 -14.96
N THR A 67 14.54 -18.53 -13.84
CA THR A 67 13.09 -18.69 -13.64
C THR A 67 12.41 -17.46 -13.02
N ARG A 68 13.17 -16.40 -12.71
CA ARG A 68 12.64 -15.22 -12.02
C ARG A 68 12.28 -14.10 -12.97
N VAL A 69 11.07 -13.60 -12.83
CA VAL A 69 10.50 -12.50 -13.61
C VAL A 69 10.12 -11.36 -12.67
N LEU A 70 10.54 -10.13 -13.03
CA LEU A 70 10.03 -8.92 -12.40
C LEU A 70 8.70 -8.57 -13.07
N VAL A 71 7.67 -8.47 -12.27
CA VAL A 71 6.35 -7.99 -12.68
C VAL A 71 6.26 -6.52 -12.31
N VAL A 72 6.01 -5.68 -13.28
CA VAL A 72 5.76 -4.24 -13.10
C VAL A 72 4.29 -4.00 -13.40
N LEU A 73 3.52 -3.63 -12.37
CA LEU A 73 2.10 -3.35 -12.46
C LEU A 73 1.88 -1.84 -12.30
N VAL A 74 1.21 -1.23 -13.28
CA VAL A 74 0.81 0.17 -13.25
C VAL A 74 -0.69 0.25 -13.03
N THR A 75 -1.09 1.03 -12.03
CA THR A 75 -2.49 1.26 -11.71
C THR A 75 -2.88 2.73 -11.85
N SER A 76 -4.16 3.00 -11.82
CA SER A 76 -4.68 4.37 -11.82
C SER A 76 -4.07 5.20 -10.67
N GLY A 77 -3.75 6.47 -10.95
CA GLY A 77 -2.96 7.31 -10.04
C GLY A 77 -1.45 7.13 -10.21
N ASN A 78 -1.01 6.52 -11.32
CA ASN A 78 0.40 6.28 -11.64
C ASN A 78 1.17 5.50 -10.55
N GLN A 79 0.47 4.68 -9.77
CA GLN A 79 1.13 3.82 -8.79
C GLN A 79 1.78 2.66 -9.53
N VAL A 80 3.08 2.50 -9.33
CA VAL A 80 3.87 1.41 -9.89
C VAL A 80 4.21 0.42 -8.79
N GLN A 81 3.77 -0.81 -8.95
CA GLN A 81 4.12 -1.91 -8.07
C GLN A 81 5.10 -2.84 -8.77
N GLN A 82 6.09 -3.27 -8.03
CA GLN A 82 7.08 -4.21 -8.52
C GLN A 82 7.09 -5.45 -7.64
N LYS A 83 7.03 -6.62 -8.27
CA LYS A 83 7.08 -7.90 -7.57
C LYS A 83 7.92 -8.89 -8.37
N THR A 84 8.88 -9.53 -7.72
CA THR A 84 9.62 -10.63 -8.31
C THR A 84 8.86 -11.93 -8.08
N VAL A 85 8.60 -12.66 -9.15
CA VAL A 85 7.92 -13.96 -9.15
C VAL A 85 8.86 -15.02 -9.69
N ASP A 86 8.93 -16.17 -9.03
CA ASP A 86 9.61 -17.36 -9.55
C ASP A 86 8.57 -18.25 -10.24
N ILE A 87 8.75 -18.49 -11.52
CA ILE A 87 7.82 -19.27 -12.36
C ILE A 87 8.22 -20.74 -12.50
N GLY A 88 9.38 -21.13 -11.92
CA GLY A 88 9.87 -22.50 -11.93
C GLY A 88 10.39 -23.01 -13.28
N GLU A 89 10.22 -22.27 -14.37
CA GLU A 89 10.69 -22.58 -15.70
C GLU A 89 11.28 -21.33 -16.37
N SER A 90 12.21 -21.51 -17.30
CA SER A 90 12.76 -20.38 -18.06
C SER A 90 11.84 -20.05 -19.24
N VAL A 91 11.36 -18.84 -19.30
CA VAL A 91 10.43 -18.35 -20.32
C VAL A 91 11.12 -17.35 -21.22
N GLY A 92 10.89 -17.46 -22.52
CA GLY A 92 11.44 -16.56 -23.51
C GLY A 92 10.86 -15.15 -23.40
N MET A 93 11.67 -14.14 -23.73
CA MET A 93 11.22 -12.73 -23.70
C MET A 93 9.98 -12.51 -24.60
N GLY A 94 9.89 -13.21 -25.73
CA GLY A 94 8.74 -13.13 -26.63
C GLY A 94 7.44 -13.61 -25.98
N GLU A 95 7.49 -14.69 -25.19
CA GLU A 95 6.34 -15.23 -24.47
C GLU A 95 5.90 -14.29 -23.33
N LEU A 96 6.84 -13.68 -22.62
CA LEU A 96 6.55 -12.67 -21.58
C LEU A 96 5.86 -11.44 -22.18
N VAL A 97 6.32 -10.95 -23.32
CA VAL A 97 5.71 -9.81 -24.03
C VAL A 97 4.30 -10.16 -24.51
N GLN A 98 4.09 -11.35 -25.05
CA GLN A 98 2.76 -11.79 -25.49
C GLN A 98 1.80 -11.94 -24.33
N ALA A 99 2.26 -12.50 -23.18
CA ALA A 99 1.49 -12.60 -21.97
C ALA A 99 1.08 -11.22 -21.44
N ALA A 100 2.00 -10.25 -21.40
CA ALA A 100 1.72 -8.88 -20.99
C ALA A 100 0.70 -8.22 -21.93
N ASN A 101 0.88 -8.33 -23.24
CA ASN A 101 -0.03 -7.77 -24.25
C ASN A 101 -1.44 -8.34 -24.09
N TYR A 102 -1.58 -9.64 -23.87
CA TYR A 102 -2.87 -10.26 -23.64
C TYR A 102 -3.57 -9.69 -22.39
N LEU A 103 -2.86 -9.64 -21.26
CA LEU A 103 -3.43 -9.11 -20.03
C LEU A 103 -3.80 -7.62 -20.15
N ASN A 104 -2.97 -6.83 -20.82
CA ASN A 104 -3.24 -5.43 -21.06
C ASN A 104 -4.47 -5.22 -21.98
N ALA A 105 -4.61 -6.01 -23.03
CA ALA A 105 -5.76 -5.91 -23.92
C ALA A 105 -7.07 -6.32 -23.26
N GLU A 106 -7.04 -7.33 -22.40
CA GLU A 106 -8.23 -7.92 -21.82
C GLU A 106 -8.72 -7.21 -20.56
N PHE A 107 -7.78 -6.69 -19.74
CA PHE A 107 -8.10 -6.22 -18.39
C PHE A 107 -7.85 -4.72 -18.17
N SER A 108 -7.28 -3.98 -19.12
CA SER A 108 -7.06 -2.55 -18.97
C SER A 108 -8.38 -1.80 -18.67
N GLY A 109 -8.35 -0.91 -17.69
CA GLY A 109 -9.50 -0.16 -17.24
C GLY A 109 -10.42 -0.88 -16.23
N ARG A 110 -10.14 -2.14 -15.87
CA ARG A 110 -10.90 -2.88 -14.85
C ARG A 110 -10.25 -2.72 -13.47
N ARG A 111 -11.04 -2.92 -12.42
CA ARG A 111 -10.52 -2.94 -11.05
C ARG A 111 -9.66 -4.18 -10.82
N LEU A 112 -8.62 -4.07 -9.99
CA LEU A 112 -7.71 -5.18 -9.73
C LEU A 112 -8.40 -6.40 -9.09
N ASP A 113 -9.42 -6.20 -8.26
CA ASP A 113 -10.22 -7.30 -7.71
C ASP A 113 -11.02 -8.04 -8.79
N GLU A 114 -11.56 -7.31 -9.78
CA GLU A 114 -12.25 -7.90 -10.93
C GLU A 114 -11.26 -8.62 -11.85
N VAL A 115 -10.06 -8.03 -12.08
CA VAL A 115 -8.98 -8.66 -12.83
C VAL A 115 -8.57 -9.98 -12.18
N ARG A 116 -8.34 -9.99 -10.86
CA ARG A 116 -8.00 -11.20 -10.11
C ARG A 116 -9.07 -12.28 -10.27
N THR A 117 -10.33 -11.91 -10.09
CA THR A 117 -11.45 -12.84 -10.24
C THR A 117 -11.55 -13.40 -11.66
N GLY A 118 -11.44 -12.53 -12.67
CA GLY A 118 -11.46 -12.94 -14.07
C GLY A 118 -10.29 -13.85 -14.46
N VAL A 119 -9.09 -13.59 -13.94
CA VAL A 119 -7.90 -14.44 -14.14
C VAL A 119 -8.11 -15.83 -13.51
N VAL A 120 -8.60 -15.89 -12.28
CA VAL A 120 -8.85 -17.17 -11.57
C VAL A 120 -9.95 -17.97 -12.29
N GLN A 121 -11.04 -17.33 -12.71
CA GLN A 121 -12.11 -17.96 -13.45
C GLN A 121 -11.62 -18.57 -14.75
N ARG A 122 -10.86 -17.83 -15.54
CA ARG A 122 -10.29 -18.33 -16.81
C ARG A 122 -9.29 -19.46 -16.63
N LEU A 123 -8.47 -19.41 -15.56
CA LEU A 123 -7.59 -20.54 -15.22
C LEU A 123 -8.37 -21.83 -14.92
N GLN A 124 -9.59 -21.72 -14.40
CA GLN A 124 -10.46 -22.88 -14.14
C GLN A 124 -11.16 -23.38 -15.41
N GLU A 125 -11.54 -22.49 -16.31
CA GLU A 125 -12.23 -22.81 -17.56
C GLU A 125 -11.28 -23.42 -18.61
N GLU A 126 -10.01 -22.99 -18.65
CA GLU A 126 -9.02 -23.43 -19.66
C GLU A 126 -8.28 -24.73 -19.31
N ARG A 127 -8.90 -25.65 -18.62
CA ARG A 127 -8.38 -27.05 -18.49
C ARG A 127 -8.36 -27.83 -19.80
N SER A 128 -8.78 -27.27 -20.92
CA SER A 128 -8.73 -27.89 -22.23
C SER A 128 -7.70 -27.25 -23.15
N LEU A 129 -6.50 -27.81 -23.18
CA LEU A 129 -5.62 -28.19 -24.29
C LEU A 129 -5.19 -27.18 -25.40
N TYR A 130 -5.54 -25.91 -25.42
CA TYR A 130 -5.22 -25.13 -26.62
C TYR A 130 -4.30 -23.91 -26.48
N ASP A 131 -3.94 -23.46 -25.30
CA ASP A 131 -3.01 -22.34 -25.24
C ASP A 131 -2.10 -22.36 -24.02
N GLN A 132 -0.93 -22.97 -24.16
CA GLN A 132 0.13 -22.97 -23.13
C GLN A 132 0.50 -21.53 -22.75
N LEU A 133 0.42 -20.61 -23.70
CA LEU A 133 0.75 -19.20 -23.55
C LEU A 133 -0.28 -18.46 -22.70
N LEU A 134 -1.56 -18.73 -22.92
CA LEU A 134 -2.66 -18.16 -22.14
C LEU A 134 -2.64 -18.69 -20.70
N GLY A 135 -2.48 -19.99 -20.52
CA GLY A 135 -2.33 -20.60 -19.21
C GLY A 135 -1.12 -20.05 -18.44
N PHE A 136 -0.03 -19.77 -19.15
CA PHE A 136 1.17 -19.13 -18.58
C PHE A 136 0.88 -17.68 -18.15
N ALA A 137 0.28 -16.86 -19.03
CA ALA A 137 -0.10 -15.48 -18.74
C ALA A 137 -1.02 -15.39 -17.51
N LEU A 138 -2.02 -16.29 -17.44
CA LEU A 138 -2.95 -16.35 -16.32
C LEU A 138 -2.29 -16.80 -15.01
N ARG A 139 -1.34 -17.75 -15.04
CA ARG A 139 -0.56 -18.14 -13.84
C ARG A 139 0.30 -17.00 -13.34
N LEU A 140 1.02 -16.29 -14.23
CA LEU A 140 1.78 -15.10 -13.88
C LEU A 140 0.88 -14.04 -13.24
N ALA A 141 -0.26 -13.75 -13.86
CA ALA A 141 -1.22 -12.79 -13.35
C ALA A 141 -1.75 -13.21 -11.98
N SER A 142 -2.17 -14.46 -11.78
CA SER A 142 -2.70 -14.93 -10.49
C SER A 142 -1.69 -14.77 -9.36
N THR A 143 -0.42 -15.06 -9.62
CA THR A 143 0.66 -14.91 -8.63
C THR A 143 0.98 -13.43 -8.38
N SER A 144 0.87 -12.60 -9.41
CA SER A 144 1.13 -11.16 -9.32
C SER A 144 0.05 -10.42 -8.52
N PHE A 145 -1.21 -10.83 -8.68
CA PHE A 145 -2.36 -10.24 -8.01
C PHE A 145 -2.68 -10.87 -6.62
N GLN A 146 -1.81 -11.73 -6.09
CA GLN A 146 -1.92 -12.18 -4.71
C GLN A 146 -1.65 -11.02 -3.74
N ASN A 147 -2.40 -10.97 -2.64
CA ASN A 147 -2.27 -9.99 -1.56
C ASN A 147 -2.68 -8.54 -1.91
N LEU A 148 -3.57 -8.35 -2.87
CA LEU A 148 -4.13 -7.02 -3.20
C LEU A 148 -4.93 -6.40 -2.04
N ASP A 149 -5.45 -7.21 -1.14
CA ASP A 149 -6.23 -6.77 0.02
C ASP A 149 -5.35 -6.22 1.15
N GLN A 150 -4.02 -6.38 1.05
CA GLN A 150 -3.10 -5.81 2.01
C GLN A 150 -2.83 -4.33 1.68
N PRO A 151 -2.68 -3.46 2.71
CA PRO A 151 -2.34 -2.07 2.48
C PRO A 151 -0.98 -1.98 1.77
N THR A 152 -0.91 -1.05 0.83
CA THR A 152 0.26 -0.86 -0.03
C THR A 152 1.47 -0.40 0.74
N ALA A 153 1.27 0.46 1.75
CA ALA A 153 2.31 0.98 2.60
C ALA A 153 1.78 1.32 3.99
N VAL A 154 2.65 1.21 4.99
CA VAL A 154 2.36 1.56 6.39
C VAL A 154 3.50 2.43 6.91
N TYR A 155 3.15 3.63 7.32
CA TYR A 155 4.05 4.61 7.91
C TYR A 155 3.79 4.68 9.39
N ILE A 156 4.84 4.56 10.20
CA ILE A 156 4.78 4.56 11.66
C ILE A 156 5.91 5.45 12.16
N ASP A 157 5.58 6.37 13.04
CA ASP A 157 6.55 7.26 13.70
C ASP A 157 6.23 7.44 15.19
N GLY A 158 7.21 7.89 15.97
CA GLY A 158 7.04 8.24 17.37
C GLY A 158 7.13 7.07 18.35
N ALA A 159 7.69 5.94 17.96
CA ALA A 159 7.93 4.83 18.89
C ALA A 159 8.84 5.23 20.07
N SER A 160 9.87 6.03 19.82
CA SER A 160 10.75 6.59 20.86
C SER A 160 10.00 7.56 21.76
N THR A 161 9.16 8.42 21.22
CA THR A 161 8.35 9.38 21.97
C THR A 161 7.40 8.68 22.94
N LEU A 162 6.77 7.59 22.49
CA LEU A 162 5.90 6.80 23.33
C LEU A 162 6.68 6.04 24.42
N LEU A 163 7.87 5.54 24.11
CA LEU A 163 8.75 4.90 25.10
C LEU A 163 9.12 5.88 26.23
N ASP A 164 9.49 7.11 25.88
CA ASP A 164 9.83 8.15 26.86
C ASP A 164 8.63 8.50 27.76
N GLU A 165 7.44 8.66 27.18
CA GLU A 165 6.20 8.95 27.91
C GLU A 165 5.82 7.78 28.84
N VAL A 166 5.93 6.55 28.37
CA VAL A 166 5.64 5.33 29.14
C VAL A 166 6.65 5.10 30.26
N VAL A 167 7.92 5.38 30.03
CA VAL A 167 8.97 5.29 31.08
C VAL A 167 8.79 6.34 32.17
N GLN A 168 8.34 7.55 31.81
CA GLN A 168 8.04 8.61 32.78
C GLN A 168 6.81 8.30 33.64
N LEU A 169 5.87 7.51 33.16
CA LEU A 169 4.74 7.01 33.90
C LEU A 169 5.20 5.86 34.83
N SER A 170 5.71 6.19 36.01
CA SER A 170 6.20 5.24 37.00
C SER A 170 5.24 4.08 37.22
N GLY A 171 5.66 2.86 36.84
CA GLY A 171 4.91 1.62 37.08
C GLY A 171 4.52 0.82 35.83
N VAL A 172 5.00 1.17 34.65
CA VAL A 172 4.74 0.39 33.42
C VAL A 172 5.57 -0.89 33.42
N ALA A 173 4.90 -2.03 33.29
CA ALA A 173 5.56 -3.32 33.25
C ALA A 173 6.49 -3.41 32.01
N SER A 174 7.64 -4.03 32.16
CA SER A 174 8.58 -4.29 31.05
C SER A 174 7.92 -5.08 29.88
N SER A 175 6.83 -5.78 30.14
CA SER A 175 5.98 -6.44 29.15
C SER A 175 5.32 -5.46 28.18
N THR A 176 4.84 -4.31 28.67
CA THR A 176 4.21 -3.26 27.83
C THR A 176 5.19 -2.65 26.85
N LEU A 177 6.44 -2.42 27.28
CA LEU A 177 7.52 -1.93 26.39
C LEU A 177 7.85 -2.95 25.29
N LYS A 178 7.90 -4.24 25.64
CA LYS A 178 8.12 -5.31 24.66
C LYS A 178 6.98 -5.41 23.64
N THR A 179 5.75 -5.22 24.09
CA THR A 179 4.58 -5.22 23.22
C THR A 179 4.63 -4.07 22.21
N LEU A 180 4.95 -2.86 22.68
CA LEU A 180 5.13 -1.69 21.81
C LEU A 180 6.20 -1.93 20.74
N TRP A 181 7.37 -2.40 21.18
CA TRP A 181 8.47 -2.66 20.26
C TRP A 181 8.06 -3.67 19.19
N ARG A 182 7.42 -4.76 19.58
CA ARG A 182 6.92 -5.77 18.66
C ARG A 182 5.87 -5.22 17.69
N MET A 183 4.98 -4.35 18.15
CA MET A 183 3.97 -3.71 17.30
C MET A 183 4.60 -2.82 16.21
N VAL A 184 5.67 -2.11 16.55
CA VAL A 184 6.38 -1.25 15.60
C VAL A 184 7.21 -2.07 14.61
N GLU A 185 7.84 -3.15 15.05
CA GLU A 185 8.59 -4.06 14.18
C GLU A 185 7.68 -4.88 13.27
N GLU A 186 6.56 -5.38 13.79
CA GLU A 186 5.60 -6.19 13.03
C GLU A 186 4.50 -5.33 12.38
N LYS A 187 4.85 -4.47 11.44
CA LYS A 187 3.89 -3.56 10.76
C LYS A 187 2.62 -4.26 10.25
N GLN A 188 2.77 -5.47 9.71
CA GLN A 188 1.63 -6.26 9.20
C GLN A 188 0.68 -6.73 10.30
N ARG A 189 1.20 -6.99 11.51
CA ARG A 189 0.38 -7.33 12.66
C ARG A 189 -0.43 -6.13 13.12
N LEU A 190 0.22 -4.97 13.21
CA LEU A 190 -0.44 -3.70 13.52
C LEU A 190 -1.60 -3.42 12.56
N VAL A 191 -1.37 -3.58 11.26
CA VAL A 191 -2.40 -3.37 10.24
C VAL A 191 -3.59 -4.31 10.45
N ARG A 192 -3.36 -5.60 10.64
CA ARG A 192 -4.45 -6.56 10.87
C ARG A 192 -5.27 -6.19 12.10
N MET A 193 -4.59 -5.84 13.20
CA MET A 193 -5.28 -5.40 14.42
C MET A 193 -6.08 -4.12 14.21
N LEU A 194 -5.52 -3.14 13.49
CA LEU A 194 -6.21 -1.89 13.21
C LEU A 194 -7.43 -2.12 12.30
N THR A 195 -7.33 -3.03 11.33
CA THR A 195 -8.44 -3.35 10.42
C THR A 195 -9.64 -3.94 11.16
N GLU A 196 -9.43 -4.66 12.27
CA GLU A 196 -10.52 -5.17 13.10
C GLU A 196 -11.34 -4.08 13.80
N TYR A 197 -10.71 -2.94 14.09
CA TYR A 197 -11.36 -1.82 14.78
C TYR A 197 -11.90 -0.74 13.84
N ILE A 198 -11.41 -0.70 12.60
CA ILE A 198 -11.76 0.35 11.63
C ILE A 198 -12.77 -0.22 10.64
N ASP A 199 -13.99 -0.37 11.11
CA ASP A 199 -15.10 -0.90 10.33
C ASP A 199 -15.98 0.27 9.83
N GLY A 200 -15.56 0.90 8.73
CA GLY A 200 -16.34 1.96 8.08
C GLY A 200 -15.71 3.37 8.09
N PRO A 201 -16.38 4.34 7.47
CA PRO A 201 -15.90 5.72 7.43
C PRO A 201 -16.11 6.43 8.76
N GLY A 202 -15.14 7.25 9.15
CA GLY A 202 -15.24 8.11 10.32
C GLY A 202 -14.10 7.97 11.32
N LEU A 203 -14.34 8.48 12.52
CA LEU A 203 -13.40 8.46 13.64
C LEU A 203 -13.73 7.28 14.58
N THR A 204 -12.73 6.49 14.88
CA THR A 204 -12.81 5.37 15.84
C THR A 204 -11.91 5.67 17.04
N VAL A 205 -12.43 5.47 18.24
CA VAL A 205 -11.67 5.59 19.49
C VAL A 205 -11.88 4.31 20.31
N VAL A 206 -10.79 3.65 20.67
CA VAL A 206 -10.80 2.42 21.49
C VAL A 206 -9.88 2.61 22.68
N ILE A 207 -10.37 2.40 23.89
CA ILE A 207 -9.64 2.75 25.12
C ILE A 207 -9.43 1.51 25.98
N GLY A 208 -8.18 1.17 26.21
CA GLY A 208 -7.81 0.24 27.27
C GLY A 208 -8.53 -1.12 27.19
N ALA A 209 -9.44 -1.38 28.11
CA ALA A 209 -10.16 -2.64 28.21
C ALA A 209 -11.13 -2.94 27.05
N GLU A 210 -11.43 -1.94 26.21
CA GLU A 210 -12.27 -2.09 25.01
C GLU A 210 -11.54 -2.85 23.89
N HIS A 211 -10.20 -2.96 23.99
CA HIS A 211 -9.43 -3.77 23.05
C HIS A 211 -9.74 -5.26 23.22
N SER A 212 -10.06 -5.92 22.11
CA SER A 212 -10.22 -7.39 22.05
C SER A 212 -8.89 -8.10 22.33
N ASP A 213 -7.78 -7.54 21.86
CA ASP A 213 -6.44 -8.07 22.13
C ASP A 213 -5.95 -7.60 23.53
N PRO A 214 -5.69 -8.53 24.47
CA PRO A 214 -5.15 -8.21 25.79
C PRO A 214 -3.83 -7.43 25.77
N GLU A 215 -3.01 -7.61 24.73
CA GLU A 215 -1.72 -6.92 24.59
C GLU A 215 -1.92 -5.42 24.32
N LEU A 216 -3.07 -5.00 23.79
CA LEU A 216 -3.41 -3.61 23.51
C LEU A 216 -4.07 -2.86 24.68
N ARG A 217 -4.53 -3.55 25.69
CA ARG A 217 -5.21 -2.96 26.84
C ARG A 217 -4.44 -1.84 27.58
N PRO A 218 -3.10 -1.83 27.61
CA PRO A 218 -2.36 -0.68 28.16
C PRO A 218 -2.44 0.59 27.31
N PHE A 219 -2.97 0.48 26.08
CA PHE A 219 -2.98 1.55 25.10
C PHE A 219 -4.40 1.98 24.74
N SER A 220 -4.47 3.14 24.09
CA SER A 220 -5.66 3.65 23.44
C SER A 220 -5.34 3.90 21.96
N LEU A 221 -6.30 3.60 21.11
CA LEU A 221 -6.26 3.82 19.68
C LEU A 221 -7.23 4.93 19.31
N ILE A 222 -6.75 5.90 18.53
CA ILE A 222 -7.58 6.91 17.88
C ILE A 222 -7.25 6.84 16.39
N ALA A 223 -8.22 6.54 15.57
CA ALA A 223 -8.02 6.39 14.14
C ALA A 223 -9.15 7.06 13.35
N ALA A 224 -8.83 7.60 12.20
CA ALA A 224 -9.81 8.13 11.27
C ALA A 224 -9.54 7.60 9.86
N THR A 225 -10.60 7.29 9.16
CA THR A 225 -10.57 6.87 7.77
C THR A 225 -10.54 8.11 6.87
N TYR A 226 -9.63 8.13 5.89
CA TYR A 226 -9.62 9.12 4.82
C TYR A 226 -9.93 8.45 3.48
N PHE A 227 -10.49 9.23 2.56
CA PHE A 227 -10.82 8.77 1.22
C PHE A 227 -9.98 9.54 0.19
N ASP A 228 -9.20 8.82 -0.62
CA ASP A 228 -8.31 9.39 -1.62
C ASP A 228 -8.99 9.72 -2.96
N GLY A 229 -10.31 9.56 -3.03
CA GLY A 229 -11.11 9.66 -4.26
C GLY A 229 -11.46 8.31 -4.87
N ARG A 230 -10.83 7.21 -4.43
CA ARG A 230 -11.04 5.83 -4.95
C ARG A 230 -11.16 4.80 -3.84
N SER A 231 -10.30 4.88 -2.85
CA SER A 231 -10.19 3.89 -1.78
C SER A 231 -10.05 4.55 -0.41
N ASN A 232 -10.31 3.79 0.64
CA ASN A 232 -10.16 4.26 2.00
C ASN A 232 -8.78 3.88 2.56
N GLY A 233 -8.07 4.88 3.09
CA GLY A 233 -6.90 4.67 3.92
C GLY A 233 -7.20 5.07 5.37
N THR A 234 -6.21 4.94 6.25
CA THR A 234 -6.39 5.22 7.67
C THR A 234 -5.21 5.99 8.24
N VAL A 235 -5.49 6.97 9.08
CA VAL A 235 -4.48 7.67 9.89
C VAL A 235 -4.87 7.62 11.36
N GLY A 236 -3.90 7.61 12.25
CA GLY A 236 -4.23 7.56 13.67
C GLY A 236 -3.05 7.63 14.62
N ILE A 237 -3.36 7.48 15.89
CA ILE A 237 -2.43 7.55 17.01
C ILE A 237 -2.69 6.37 17.95
N ILE A 238 -1.63 5.70 18.36
CA ILE A 238 -1.64 4.78 19.49
C ILE A 238 -0.88 5.44 20.64
N GLY A 239 -1.52 5.58 21.78
CA GLY A 239 -0.93 6.21 22.96
C GLY A 239 -1.31 5.51 24.25
N PRO A 240 -0.76 5.95 25.39
CA PRO A 240 -1.14 5.41 26.69
C PRO A 240 -2.61 5.73 27.00
N THR A 241 -3.27 4.92 27.82
CA THR A 241 -4.66 5.17 28.25
C THR A 241 -4.85 6.51 28.96
N ARG A 242 -3.77 7.13 29.43
CA ARG A 242 -3.77 8.47 30.05
C ARG A 242 -3.22 9.52 29.09
N MET A 243 -3.89 9.72 27.95
CA MET A 243 -3.52 10.73 26.96
C MET A 243 -4.53 11.89 26.92
N ARG A 244 -4.15 12.98 26.22
CA ARG A 244 -5.04 14.14 26.00
C ARG A 244 -5.96 13.86 24.82
N TYR A 245 -7.03 13.12 25.04
CA TYR A 245 -7.93 12.63 24.00
C TYR A 245 -8.47 13.73 23.09
N SER A 246 -8.94 14.88 23.65
CA SER A 246 -9.50 15.94 22.79
C SER A 246 -8.47 16.47 21.78
N LYS A 247 -7.21 16.64 22.21
CA LYS A 247 -6.14 17.08 21.30
C LYS A 247 -5.80 16.01 20.26
N ALA A 248 -5.71 14.75 20.66
CA ALA A 248 -5.37 13.65 19.78
C ALA A 248 -6.50 13.37 18.77
N ILE A 249 -7.76 13.41 19.19
CA ILE A 249 -8.94 13.28 18.33
C ILE A 249 -8.94 14.41 17.28
N THR A 250 -8.78 15.67 17.70
CA THR A 250 -8.73 16.79 16.77
C THR A 250 -7.58 16.68 15.78
N ALA A 251 -6.40 16.23 16.23
CA ALA A 251 -5.25 16.05 15.36
C ALA A 251 -5.49 14.96 14.30
N VAL A 252 -6.07 13.82 14.70
CA VAL A 252 -6.38 12.71 13.80
C VAL A 252 -7.45 13.10 12.78
N ASP A 253 -8.52 13.79 13.22
CA ASP A 253 -9.59 14.26 12.35
C ASP A 253 -9.08 15.26 11.30
N ILE A 254 -8.32 16.26 11.74
CA ILE A 254 -7.71 17.25 10.83
C ILE A 254 -6.74 16.57 9.86
N ALA A 255 -5.93 15.63 10.33
CA ALA A 255 -4.98 14.91 9.49
C ALA A 255 -5.71 14.07 8.41
N ALA A 256 -6.77 13.36 8.77
CA ALA A 256 -7.57 12.61 7.82
C ALA A 256 -8.18 13.50 6.73
N ILE A 257 -8.74 14.66 7.12
CA ILE A 257 -9.30 15.64 6.18
C ILE A 257 -8.20 16.22 5.27
N ALA A 258 -7.04 16.55 5.83
CA ALA A 258 -5.92 17.13 5.07
C ALA A 258 -5.37 16.12 4.05
N VAL A 259 -5.13 14.87 4.46
CA VAL A 259 -4.66 13.80 3.58
C VAL A 259 -5.67 13.54 2.46
N ALA A 260 -6.97 13.40 2.81
CA ALA A 260 -8.02 13.21 1.82
C ALA A 260 -8.07 14.34 0.78
N ARG A 261 -7.89 15.59 1.21
CA ARG A 261 -7.89 16.76 0.32
C ARG A 261 -6.71 16.73 -0.64
N VAL A 262 -5.49 16.57 -0.10
CA VAL A 262 -4.27 16.54 -0.93
C VAL A 262 -4.32 15.41 -1.95
N LEU A 263 -4.73 14.21 -1.54
CA LEU A 263 -4.80 13.06 -2.45
C LEU A 263 -5.90 13.19 -3.50
N LYS A 264 -7.01 13.84 -3.16
CA LYS A 264 -8.09 14.11 -4.12
C LYS A 264 -7.71 15.14 -5.17
N ASP A 265 -6.91 16.16 -4.81
CA ASP A 265 -6.46 17.21 -5.72
C ASP A 265 -5.36 16.67 -6.67
N VAL A 266 -4.73 15.57 -6.34
CA VAL A 266 -3.65 14.92 -7.09
C VAL A 266 -4.17 13.82 -8.03
N ASN A 267 -5.33 13.23 -7.76
CA ASN A 267 -5.96 12.15 -8.53
C ASN A 267 -6.95 12.65 -9.58
#